data_afe7e6a762f81c2fc40d754e22a76289
#
_entry.id   afe7e6a762f81c2fc40d754e22a76289
#
_cell.length_a   1.000
_cell.length_b   1.000
_cell.length_c   1.000
_cell.angle_alpha   90.00
_cell.angle_beta   90.00
_cell.angle_gamma   90.00
#
_symmetry.space_group_name_H-M   'P 1'
#
loop_
_entity.id
_entity.type
_entity.pdbx_description
1 polymer ?
#
loop_
_entity_poly.entity_id
_entity_poly.type
_entity_poly.pdbx_seq_one_letter_code
_entity_poly.pdbx_strand_id
1 'polypeptide(L)'
;MTTCRPDHAFTSVKLSQSNSCPHEIQFHGLKHALKYLYNSKDDGLYFWRTKPRMEFPEGPIPLINSNRQDILLDDRPQFKASTVHAYAVLDWATCVRTRRSFGDTCIRLAGGTIAYKCKFHPMVAGSLTEAEFMAAYDTGKMILFV
;
A
#
# COMPACT_ATOMS: atom_id res chain seq x y z
N MET A 1 14.70 8.88 1.06
CA MET A 1 13.26 8.71 0.84
C MET A 1 13.06 8.61 -0.66
N THR A 2 12.81 7.44 -1.20
CA THR A 2 12.62 7.25 -2.64
C THR A 2 11.18 7.61 -2.98
N THR A 3 11.00 8.70 -3.67
CA THR A 3 9.69 9.30 -3.93
C THR A 3 9.07 8.91 -5.27
N CYS A 4 9.77 8.11 -6.09
CA CYS A 4 9.36 7.92 -7.48
C CYS A 4 8.52 6.67 -7.76
N ARG A 5 8.61 5.62 -6.94
CA ARG A 5 7.99 4.32 -7.20
C ARG A 5 7.38 3.73 -5.93
N PRO A 6 6.18 4.18 -5.55
CA PRO A 6 5.47 3.65 -4.37
C PRO A 6 5.12 2.15 -4.50
N ASP A 7 4.85 1.70 -5.70
CA ASP A 7 4.56 0.31 -6.06
C ASP A 7 5.72 -0.66 -5.76
N HIS A 8 6.95 -0.15 -5.69
CA HIS A 8 8.14 -0.94 -5.42
C HIS A 8 8.65 -0.85 -3.97
N ALA A 9 8.00 -0.05 -3.13
CA ALA A 9 8.44 0.23 -1.77
C ALA A 9 8.56 -1.02 -0.90
N PHE A 10 7.52 -1.86 -0.89
CA PHE A 10 7.51 -3.11 -0.13
C PHE A 10 8.64 -4.05 -0.55
N THR A 11 8.79 -4.27 -1.86
CA THR A 11 9.83 -5.16 -2.40
C THR A 11 11.22 -4.69 -2.01
N SER A 12 11.48 -3.38 -2.10
CA SER A 12 12.76 -2.79 -1.71
C SER A 12 13.07 -3.00 -0.23
N VAL A 13 12.09 -2.74 0.65
CA VAL A 13 12.25 -2.94 2.09
C VAL A 13 12.44 -4.43 2.42
N LYS A 14 11.71 -5.31 1.75
CA LYS A 14 11.83 -6.76 1.98
C LYS A 14 13.18 -7.30 1.57
N LEU A 15 13.68 -6.92 0.41
CA LEU A 15 14.99 -7.35 -0.08
C LEU A 15 16.13 -6.77 0.76
N SER A 16 16.00 -5.52 1.23
CA SER A 16 17.04 -4.87 2.05
C SER A 16 17.32 -5.57 3.39
N GLN A 17 16.34 -6.34 3.91
CA GLN A 17 16.52 -7.12 5.13
C GLN A 17 17.58 -8.22 5.03
N SER A 18 17.89 -8.65 3.83
CA SER A 18 18.83 -9.76 3.57
C SER A 18 20.16 -9.28 3.00
N ASN A 19 20.44 -7.97 3.00
CA ASN A 19 21.66 -7.41 2.42
C ASN A 19 22.94 -7.91 3.09
N SER A 20 22.90 -8.18 4.40
CA SER A 20 24.07 -8.66 5.14
C SER A 20 24.37 -10.15 4.93
N CYS A 21 23.37 -10.93 4.57
CA CYS A 21 23.53 -12.38 4.31
C CYS A 21 22.51 -12.82 3.24
N PRO A 22 22.77 -12.51 1.97
CA PRO A 22 21.86 -12.85 0.89
C PRO A 22 21.91 -14.35 0.59
N HIS A 23 20.73 -14.94 0.42
CA HIS A 23 20.56 -16.30 -0.09
C HIS A 23 20.10 -16.28 -1.54
N GLU A 24 20.14 -17.41 -2.21
CA GLU A 24 19.74 -17.55 -3.62
C GLU A 24 18.31 -17.07 -3.87
N ILE A 25 17.40 -17.32 -2.94
CA ILE A 25 15.99 -16.89 -3.02
C ILE A 25 15.89 -15.35 -3.13
N GLN A 26 16.68 -14.61 -2.35
CA GLN A 26 16.68 -13.15 -2.42
C GLN A 26 17.29 -12.64 -3.73
N PHE A 27 18.26 -13.35 -4.28
CA PHE A 27 18.83 -13.03 -5.58
C PHE A 27 17.80 -13.21 -6.71
N HIS A 28 17.02 -14.28 -6.67
CA HIS A 28 15.88 -14.45 -7.58
C HIS A 28 14.83 -13.36 -7.42
N GLY A 29 14.50 -13.00 -6.17
CA GLY A 29 13.61 -11.87 -5.86
C GLY A 29 14.13 -10.55 -6.44
N LEU A 30 15.41 -10.27 -6.32
CA LEU A 30 16.04 -9.09 -6.89
C LEU A 30 15.94 -9.05 -8.42
N LYS A 31 16.22 -10.16 -9.09
CA LYS A 31 16.06 -10.26 -10.55
C LYS A 31 14.63 -10.00 -10.99
N HIS A 32 13.65 -10.54 -10.25
CA HIS A 32 12.24 -10.31 -10.53
C HIS A 32 11.87 -8.84 -10.34
N ALA A 33 12.35 -8.21 -9.27
CA ALA A 33 12.14 -6.79 -8.99
C ALA A 33 12.73 -5.90 -10.10
N LEU A 34 13.94 -6.17 -10.56
CA LEU A 34 14.58 -5.45 -11.66
C LEU A 34 13.81 -5.62 -12.99
N LYS A 35 13.33 -6.84 -13.28
CA LYS A 35 12.51 -7.10 -14.46
C LYS A 35 11.19 -6.32 -14.41
N TYR A 36 10.55 -6.26 -13.24
CA TYR A 36 9.36 -5.46 -13.04
C TYR A 36 9.63 -3.97 -13.31
N LEU A 37 10.69 -3.41 -12.71
CA LEU A 37 11.07 -2.01 -12.92
C LEU A 37 11.38 -1.70 -14.39
N TYR A 38 12.06 -2.61 -15.08
CA TYR A 38 12.36 -2.45 -16.50
C TYR A 38 11.09 -2.44 -17.36
N ASN A 39 10.14 -3.36 -17.09
CA ASN A 39 8.92 -3.47 -17.86
C ASN A 39 7.93 -2.32 -17.58
N SER A 40 8.00 -1.71 -16.40
CA SER A 40 7.13 -0.61 -15.98
C SER A 40 7.85 0.74 -15.90
N LYS A 41 8.97 0.89 -16.62
CA LYS A 41 9.79 2.12 -16.61
C LYS A 41 9.04 3.35 -17.09
N ASP A 42 8.08 3.15 -18.00
CA ASP A 42 7.29 4.21 -18.62
C ASP A 42 5.99 4.51 -17.82
N ASP A 43 5.71 3.74 -16.76
CA ASP A 43 4.59 3.98 -15.86
C ASP A 43 4.89 5.17 -14.96
N GLY A 44 3.94 6.11 -14.88
CA GLY A 44 4.05 7.34 -14.11
C GLY A 44 2.98 7.48 -13.04
N LEU A 45 3.13 8.48 -12.19
CA LEU A 45 2.09 8.93 -11.28
C LEU A 45 1.25 10.00 -11.99
N TYR A 46 -0.06 9.75 -12.07
CA TYR A 46 -0.99 10.65 -12.74
C TYR A 46 -1.78 11.46 -11.71
N PHE A 47 -1.83 12.77 -11.90
CA PHE A 47 -2.61 13.69 -11.10
C PHE A 47 -3.70 14.34 -11.97
N TRP A 48 -4.93 14.31 -11.50
CA TRP A 48 -6.08 14.77 -12.26
C TRP A 48 -6.56 16.13 -11.73
N ARG A 49 -6.72 17.09 -12.62
CA ARG A 49 -7.24 18.42 -12.28
C ARG A 49 -8.76 18.42 -12.05
N THR A 50 -9.46 17.60 -12.76
CA THR A 50 -10.92 17.36 -12.67
C THR A 50 -11.17 15.95 -12.15
N LYS A 51 -12.36 15.70 -11.59
CA LYS A 51 -12.76 14.37 -11.08
C LYS A 51 -12.16 13.26 -11.94
N PRO A 52 -11.33 12.40 -11.40
CA PRO A 52 -11.02 11.20 -12.11
C PRO A 52 -12.34 10.47 -12.29
N ARG A 53 -12.77 10.29 -13.51
CA ARG A 53 -13.76 9.29 -13.85
C ARG A 53 -13.05 7.95 -13.58
N MET A 54 -13.06 7.51 -12.34
CA MET A 54 -12.76 6.12 -12.08
C MET A 54 -13.88 5.36 -12.71
N GLU A 55 -13.69 4.97 -13.95
CA GLU A 55 -14.46 3.91 -14.59
C GLU A 55 -14.07 2.62 -13.88
N PHE A 56 -14.63 2.44 -12.68
CA PHE A 56 -14.83 1.08 -12.24
C PHE A 56 -15.73 0.45 -13.29
N PRO A 57 -15.44 -0.78 -13.74
CA PRO A 57 -16.31 -1.45 -14.68
C PRO A 57 -17.73 -1.31 -14.17
N GLU A 58 -18.62 -0.73 -15.00
CA GLU A 58 -20.04 -0.58 -14.68
C GLU A 58 -20.59 -2.00 -14.54
N GLY A 59 -20.71 -2.45 -13.33
CA GLY A 59 -21.22 -3.76 -13.01
C GLY A 59 -20.92 -4.11 -11.55
N PRO A 60 -21.78 -4.86 -10.87
CA PRO A 60 -21.48 -5.35 -9.55
C PRO A 60 -20.21 -6.22 -9.65
N ILE A 61 -19.19 -5.89 -8.85
CA ILE A 61 -18.04 -6.78 -8.66
C ILE A 61 -18.63 -8.11 -8.19
N PRO A 62 -18.49 -9.22 -8.93
CA PRO A 62 -19.02 -10.48 -8.48
C PRO A 62 -18.39 -10.82 -7.13
N LEU A 63 -19.16 -10.73 -6.08
CA LEU A 63 -18.77 -11.19 -4.75
C LEU A 63 -18.60 -12.70 -4.84
N ILE A 64 -17.43 -13.19 -4.49
CA ILE A 64 -17.07 -14.61 -4.49
C ILE A 64 -17.96 -15.44 -3.54
N ASN A 65 -18.81 -14.80 -2.75
CA ASN A 65 -19.80 -15.45 -1.88
C ASN A 65 -21.18 -14.85 -2.10
N SER A 66 -22.00 -15.60 -2.85
CA SER A 66 -23.39 -15.27 -3.19
C SER A 66 -24.38 -15.21 -2.01
N ASN A 67 -23.95 -15.34 -0.77
CA ASN A 67 -24.81 -15.38 0.43
C ASN A 67 -24.85 -14.08 1.24
N ARG A 68 -24.18 -13.02 0.80
CA ARG A 68 -24.38 -11.67 1.35
C ARG A 68 -25.12 -10.84 0.32
N GLN A 69 -26.44 -10.97 0.36
CA GLN A 69 -27.33 -9.96 -0.23
C GLN A 69 -27.09 -8.64 0.50
N ASP A 70 -27.04 -7.57 -0.29
CA ASP A 70 -27.24 -6.18 0.14
C ASP A 70 -26.10 -5.45 0.84
N ILE A 71 -24.92 -5.44 0.24
CA ILE A 71 -24.13 -4.21 0.31
C ILE A 71 -24.32 -3.50 -1.03
N LEU A 72 -25.33 -2.68 -1.09
CA LEU A 72 -25.52 -1.73 -2.19
C LEU A 72 -24.30 -0.81 -2.20
N LEU A 73 -23.46 -0.97 -3.21
CA LEU A 73 -22.21 -0.21 -3.43
C LEU A 73 -22.49 1.25 -3.84
N ASP A 74 -23.70 1.76 -3.60
CA ASP A 74 -24.10 3.12 -3.97
C ASP A 74 -23.58 4.19 -2.98
N ASP A 75 -23.12 3.76 -1.81
CA ASP A 75 -22.48 4.63 -0.80
C ASP A 75 -20.95 4.73 -0.95
N ARG A 76 -20.39 4.45 -2.11
CA ARG A 76 -18.97 4.68 -2.32
C ARG A 76 -18.65 6.16 -2.16
N PRO A 77 -17.76 6.54 -1.25
CA PRO A 77 -17.41 7.93 -1.10
C PRO A 77 -16.92 8.47 -2.43
N GLN A 78 -17.62 9.44 -2.98
CA GLN A 78 -17.19 10.14 -4.19
C GLN A 78 -15.96 10.97 -3.83
N PHE A 79 -14.78 10.47 -4.17
CA PHE A 79 -13.53 11.15 -3.91
C PHE A 79 -13.46 12.44 -4.74
N LYS A 80 -13.49 13.58 -4.07
CA LYS A 80 -13.23 14.86 -4.70
C LYS A 80 -11.74 14.98 -4.99
N ALA A 81 -11.37 15.50 -6.16
CA ALA A 81 -9.96 15.69 -6.53
C ALA A 81 -9.17 16.52 -5.51
N SER A 82 -9.83 17.44 -4.80
CA SER A 82 -9.25 18.30 -3.76
C SER A 82 -9.17 17.65 -2.37
N THR A 83 -9.59 16.40 -2.22
CA THR A 83 -9.60 15.73 -0.92
C THR A 83 -8.39 14.82 -0.81
N VAL A 84 -7.69 14.92 0.31
CA VAL A 84 -6.61 14.01 0.67
C VAL A 84 -7.21 12.69 1.14
N HIS A 85 -6.74 11.59 0.58
CA HIS A 85 -7.13 10.24 0.97
C HIS A 85 -5.91 9.50 1.48
N ALA A 86 -6.03 8.88 2.63
CA ALA A 86 -4.96 8.07 3.19
C ALA A 86 -5.42 6.62 3.34
N TYR A 87 -4.55 5.71 2.97
CA TYR A 87 -4.73 4.28 3.11
C TYR A 87 -3.64 3.75 4.03
N ALA A 88 -4.04 3.00 5.03
CA ALA A 88 -3.15 2.30 5.92
C ALA A 88 -3.46 0.81 5.86
N VAL A 89 -2.43 0.02 5.73
CA VAL A 89 -2.52 -1.44 5.81
C VAL A 89 -1.39 -1.93 6.68
N LEU A 90 -1.69 -2.90 7.52
CA LEU A 90 -0.67 -3.55 8.31
C LEU A 90 -0.90 -5.06 8.28
N ASP A 91 0.13 -5.81 7.89
CA ASP A 91 0.12 -7.25 8.02
C ASP A 91 0.44 -7.63 9.48
N TRP A 92 -0.30 -8.54 10.06
CA TRP A 92 -0.05 -8.93 11.44
C TRP A 92 0.97 -10.07 11.52
N ALA A 93 2.10 -9.79 12.22
CA ALA A 93 3.09 -10.78 12.63
C ALA A 93 3.67 -11.65 11.49
N THR A 94 3.78 -11.12 10.26
CA THR A 94 4.22 -11.89 9.09
C THR A 94 5.70 -12.22 9.09
N CYS A 95 6.53 -11.52 9.86
CA CYS A 95 7.92 -11.87 10.01
C CYS A 95 8.08 -13.13 10.87
N VAL A 96 8.41 -14.24 10.26
CA VAL A 96 8.57 -15.53 10.95
C VAL A 96 9.60 -15.46 12.08
N ARG A 97 10.70 -14.71 11.89
CA ARG A 97 11.79 -14.61 12.84
C ARG A 97 11.50 -13.69 14.02
N THR A 98 10.88 -12.55 13.80
CA THR A 98 10.69 -11.51 14.82
C THR A 98 9.24 -11.29 15.21
N ARG A 99 8.30 -11.89 14.50
CA ARG A 99 6.85 -11.71 14.66
C ARG A 99 6.41 -10.24 14.56
N ARG A 100 7.23 -9.42 13.96
CA ARG A 100 6.90 -8.03 13.68
C ARG A 100 6.07 -7.91 12.42
N SER A 101 5.32 -6.84 12.33
CA SER A 101 4.41 -6.52 11.24
C SER A 101 5.04 -5.54 10.24
N PHE A 102 4.66 -5.66 8.99
CA PHE A 102 4.90 -4.63 7.97
C PHE A 102 3.73 -3.67 7.96
N GLY A 103 4.03 -2.37 7.90
CA GLY A 103 3.02 -1.35 7.72
C GLY A 103 3.28 -0.56 6.44
N ASP A 104 2.23 -0.41 5.66
CA ASP A 104 2.20 0.40 4.45
C ASP A 104 1.22 1.55 4.62
N THR A 105 1.66 2.74 4.26
CA THR A 105 0.83 3.94 4.23
C THR A 105 0.95 4.58 2.85
N CYS A 106 -0.18 4.94 2.28
CA CYS A 106 -0.24 5.66 1.00
C CYS A 106 -1.18 6.85 1.15
N ILE A 107 -0.69 8.04 0.86
CA ILE A 107 -1.50 9.27 0.83
C ILE A 107 -1.66 9.69 -0.62
N ARG A 108 -2.90 9.93 -1.01
CA ARG A 108 -3.28 10.31 -2.37
C ARG A 108 -3.97 11.66 -2.38
N LEU A 109 -3.68 12.43 -3.41
CA LEU A 109 -4.36 13.69 -3.75
C LEU A 109 -4.56 13.74 -5.26
N ALA A 110 -5.71 14.20 -5.71
CA ALA A 110 -6.03 14.32 -7.14
C ALA A 110 -5.78 13.02 -7.93
N GLY A 111 -6.06 11.86 -7.30
CA GLY A 111 -5.87 10.55 -7.91
C GLY A 111 -4.44 10.00 -7.88
N GLY A 112 -3.44 10.85 -7.68
CA GLY A 112 -2.04 10.46 -7.60
C GLY A 112 -1.56 10.23 -6.16
N THR A 113 -0.55 9.40 -5.99
CA THR A 113 0.13 9.20 -4.70
C THR A 113 1.12 10.34 -4.47
N ILE A 114 0.93 11.11 -3.40
CA ILE A 114 1.80 12.23 -3.01
C ILE A 114 2.79 11.88 -1.91
N ALA A 115 2.45 10.90 -1.08
CA ALA A 115 3.35 10.39 -0.07
C ALA A 115 3.07 8.91 0.19
N TYR A 116 4.11 8.15 0.45
CA TYR A 116 3.98 6.76 0.84
C TYR A 116 5.10 6.36 1.80
N LYS A 117 4.84 5.33 2.58
CA LYS A 117 5.78 4.79 3.53
C LYS A 117 5.53 3.30 3.70
N CYS A 118 6.58 2.53 3.52
CA CYS A 118 6.59 1.12 3.84
C CYS A 118 7.66 0.88 4.89
N LYS A 119 7.31 0.31 6.03
CA LYS A 119 8.28 0.03 7.09
C LYS A 119 7.94 -1.20 7.90
N PHE A 120 8.97 -1.73 8.51
CA PHE A 120 8.85 -2.72 9.55
C PHE A 120 8.51 -2.04 10.89
N HIS A 121 7.48 -2.51 11.57
CA HIS A 121 7.15 -1.99 12.89
C HIS A 121 8.23 -2.38 13.91
N PRO A 122 8.64 -1.43 14.79
CA PRO A 122 9.67 -1.71 15.79
C PRO A 122 9.19 -2.66 16.88
N MET A 123 7.88 -2.68 17.13
CA MET A 123 7.25 -3.50 18.17
C MET A 123 6.43 -4.64 17.54
N VAL A 124 6.20 -5.68 18.34
CA VAL A 124 5.28 -6.76 18.00
C VAL A 124 3.91 -6.38 18.54
N ALA A 125 2.90 -6.35 17.67
CA ALA A 125 1.52 -6.14 18.08
C ALA A 125 0.95 -7.43 18.69
N GLY A 126 0.27 -7.33 19.81
CA GLY A 126 -0.35 -8.47 20.49
C GLY A 126 -1.64 -8.95 19.84
N SER A 127 -2.23 -8.13 18.97
CA SER A 127 -3.44 -8.47 18.23
C SER A 127 -3.47 -7.78 16.86
N LEU A 128 -4.35 -8.27 15.98
CA LEU A 128 -4.61 -7.62 14.70
C LEU A 128 -5.13 -6.19 14.89
N THR A 129 -6.06 -6.01 15.82
CA THR A 129 -6.64 -4.69 16.12
C THR A 129 -5.57 -3.68 16.57
N GLU A 130 -4.65 -4.10 17.44
CA GLU A 130 -3.55 -3.24 17.86
C GLU A 130 -2.65 -2.88 16.68
N ALA A 131 -2.35 -3.83 15.82
CA ALA A 131 -1.59 -3.62 14.60
C ALA A 131 -2.25 -2.55 13.71
N GLU A 132 -3.55 -2.64 13.47
CA GLU A 132 -4.30 -1.68 12.68
C GLU A 132 -4.32 -0.27 13.32
N PHE A 133 -4.44 -0.18 14.65
CA PHE A 133 -4.31 1.09 15.36
C PHE A 133 -2.93 1.73 15.18
N MET A 134 -1.87 0.93 15.23
CA MET A 134 -0.51 1.41 15.00
C MET A 134 -0.34 1.95 13.58
N ALA A 135 -0.91 1.28 12.57
CA ALA A 135 -0.92 1.75 11.19
C ALA A 135 -1.70 3.06 11.04
N ALA A 136 -2.89 3.14 11.63
CA ALA A 136 -3.72 4.35 11.60
C ALA A 136 -3.02 5.54 12.26
N TYR A 137 -2.36 5.33 13.39
CA TYR A 137 -1.57 6.37 14.08
C TYR A 137 -0.41 6.89 13.23
N ASP A 138 0.38 6.00 12.63
CA ASP A 138 1.48 6.39 11.75
C ASP A 138 0.98 7.15 10.51
N THR A 139 -0.15 6.72 9.96
CA THR A 139 -0.80 7.38 8.82
C THR A 139 -1.31 8.77 9.20
N GLY A 140 -1.94 8.91 10.37
CA GLY A 140 -2.38 10.20 10.90
C GLY A 140 -1.23 11.21 11.03
N LYS A 141 -0.09 10.76 11.54
CA LYS A 141 1.12 11.61 11.58
C LYS A 141 1.55 12.06 10.18
N MET A 142 1.53 11.16 9.21
CA MET A 142 1.92 11.48 7.84
C MET A 142 0.99 12.52 7.19
N ILE A 143 -0.31 12.45 7.47
CA ILE A 143 -1.30 13.42 6.97
C ILE A 143 -1.03 14.82 7.51
N LEU A 144 -0.57 14.95 8.76
CA LEU A 144 -0.27 16.25 9.36
C LEU A 144 0.92 16.96 8.71
N PHE A 145 1.74 16.25 7.93
CA PHE A 145 2.90 16.81 7.21
C PHE A 145 2.64 17.08 5.72
N VAL A 146 1.45 16.76 5.21
CA VAL A 146 1.02 16.94 3.83
C VAL A 146 0.04 18.11 3.72
#